data_43c33261e95d1b612619ed33852a6578
#
_entry.id   43c33261e95d1b612619ed33852a6578
#
_cell.length_a   1.000
_cell.length_b   1.000
_cell.length_c   1.000
_cell.angle_alpha   90.00
_cell.angle_beta   90.00
_cell.angle_gamma   90.00
#
_symmetry.space_group_name_H-M   'P 1'
#
loop_
_entity.id
_entity.type
_entity.pdbx_description
1 polymer ?
#
loop_
_entity_poly.entity_id
_entity_poly.type
_entity_poly.pdbx_seq_one_letter_code
_entity_poly.pdbx_strand_id
1 'polypeptide(L)'
;NPAVVVNDHYHSVFPPDVHAVFDHGKRDVSNFPIATGIYYKQDYSEGVDISKYKNIPVPTSYMAIKSSYDFVGGYEEHIQAGLLHVADHQLSPGKKQWTWGNGDFGIAWDRNLTDEDGPYIELMTGVYTDNQPDFTWLQPYEEKSWKQYFLPYSEVGYVKNATKDFILNLDVADNTAYIIVYATGKQENIKIELKDITGKVLFDKITTLSPENIFKSQINITKELPENLILSLYDNNGKLLLKYKADKPEIKPTPDAAKAAKQPKEIASIEQLFLTGLHLEQYRHATYDPMAYYMEALEREPGDIRCNNAVGL
;
A
#
# COMPACT_ATOMS: atom_id res chain seq x y z
N ASN A 1 -13.88 -4.31 20.20
CA ASN A 1 -12.98 -4.38 19.05
C ASN A 1 -12.25 -5.69 19.15
N PRO A 2 -12.37 -6.61 18.20
CA PRO A 2 -11.41 -7.67 18.12
C PRO A 2 -10.07 -7.02 17.78
N ALA A 3 -9.09 -7.15 18.67
CA ALA A 3 -7.72 -6.88 18.34
C ALA A 3 -7.40 -7.78 17.13
N VAL A 4 -6.87 -7.22 16.07
CA VAL A 4 -6.37 -8.02 14.96
C VAL A 4 -5.09 -8.66 15.47
N VAL A 5 -5.16 -9.93 15.79
CA VAL A 5 -4.03 -10.68 16.30
C VAL A 5 -3.02 -10.87 15.16
N VAL A 6 -1.77 -10.49 15.39
CA VAL A 6 -0.66 -10.76 14.48
C VAL A 6 0.03 -12.04 14.93
N ASN A 7 0.06 -13.04 14.07
CA ASN A 7 0.67 -14.35 14.30
C ASN A 7 1.06 -14.99 12.96
N ASP A 8 1.46 -16.26 12.97
CA ASP A 8 1.87 -17.00 11.77
C ASP A 8 0.78 -17.16 10.70
N HIS A 9 -0.48 -16.93 11.05
CA HIS A 9 -1.62 -16.97 10.13
C HIS A 9 -2.04 -15.60 9.62
N TYR A 10 -1.35 -14.55 10.06
CA TYR A 10 -1.58 -13.19 9.58
C TYR A 10 -0.92 -12.96 8.23
N HIS A 11 -1.63 -12.27 7.34
CA HIS A 11 -1.08 -11.74 6.11
C HIS A 11 -1.45 -10.27 5.89
N SER A 12 -0.53 -9.56 5.26
CA SER A 12 -0.73 -8.18 4.85
C SER A 12 -1.66 -8.10 3.66
N VAL A 13 -2.60 -7.16 3.69
CA VAL A 13 -3.56 -6.93 2.62
C VAL A 13 -3.24 -5.61 1.94
N PHE A 14 -2.52 -5.69 0.83
CA PHE A 14 -2.27 -4.55 -0.05
C PHE A 14 -3.21 -4.59 -1.26
N PRO A 15 -3.48 -3.43 -1.90
CA PRO A 15 -4.27 -3.39 -3.12
C PRO A 15 -3.72 -4.29 -4.22
N PRO A 16 -4.59 -4.81 -5.11
CA PRO A 16 -4.18 -5.73 -6.18
C PRO A 16 -3.19 -5.15 -7.20
N ASP A 17 -3.10 -3.83 -7.32
CA ASP A 17 -2.17 -3.14 -8.22
C ASP A 17 -0.77 -2.97 -7.62
N VAL A 18 -0.58 -3.30 -6.34
CA VAL A 18 0.73 -3.25 -5.68
C VAL A 18 1.53 -4.50 -6.05
N HIS A 19 2.52 -4.35 -6.90
CA HIS A 19 3.41 -5.44 -7.35
C HIS A 19 4.84 -5.33 -6.81
N ALA A 20 5.16 -4.24 -6.10
CA ALA A 20 6.46 -4.03 -5.48
C ALA A 20 6.35 -3.18 -4.22
N VAL A 21 7.34 -3.35 -3.34
CA VAL A 21 7.49 -2.61 -2.10
C VAL A 21 8.94 -2.17 -1.93
N PHE A 22 9.14 -1.11 -1.14
CA PHE A 22 10.46 -0.57 -0.79
C PHE A 22 10.69 -0.59 0.71
N ASP A 23 11.96 -0.55 1.11
CA ASP A 23 12.36 -0.15 2.46
C ASP A 23 12.19 1.36 2.66
N HIS A 24 12.37 1.85 3.89
CA HIS A 24 12.25 3.27 4.23
C HIS A 24 13.16 4.20 3.40
N GLY A 25 14.33 3.74 3.02
CA GLY A 25 15.29 4.53 2.25
C GLY A 25 15.22 4.26 0.75
N LYS A 26 14.28 3.44 0.30
CA LYS A 26 14.19 2.96 -1.08
C LYS A 26 15.51 2.33 -1.60
N ARG A 27 16.33 1.81 -0.67
CA ARG A 27 17.60 1.13 -0.99
C ARG A 27 17.38 -0.31 -1.40
N ASP A 28 16.45 -0.98 -0.69
CA ASP A 28 15.99 -2.31 -1.01
C ASP A 28 14.61 -2.24 -1.66
N VAL A 29 14.44 -2.96 -2.75
CA VAL A 29 13.18 -3.08 -3.50
C VAL A 29 12.88 -4.55 -3.70
N SER A 30 11.63 -4.94 -3.50
CA SER A 30 11.17 -6.32 -3.71
C SER A 30 9.90 -6.38 -4.52
N ASN A 31 9.74 -7.46 -5.27
CA ASN A 31 8.42 -7.88 -5.75
C ASN A 31 7.50 -8.16 -4.57
N PHE A 32 6.21 -7.97 -4.76
CA PHE A 32 5.19 -8.22 -3.76
C PHE A 32 3.94 -8.86 -4.41
N PRO A 33 3.29 -9.86 -3.80
CA PRO A 33 3.61 -10.44 -2.50
C PRO A 33 4.76 -11.47 -2.53
N ILE A 34 5.13 -11.98 -3.70
CA ILE A 34 6.20 -13.00 -3.82
C ILE A 34 7.53 -12.32 -4.08
N ALA A 35 8.39 -12.31 -3.06
CA ALA A 35 9.76 -11.84 -3.19
C ALA A 35 10.61 -12.89 -3.90
N THR A 36 11.51 -12.45 -4.81
CA THR A 36 12.37 -13.32 -5.62
C THR A 36 13.84 -12.88 -5.61
N GLY A 37 14.27 -12.22 -4.55
CA GLY A 37 15.64 -11.69 -4.41
C GLY A 37 15.98 -11.34 -2.97
N ILE A 38 16.96 -10.47 -2.79
CA ILE A 38 17.36 -10.01 -1.45
C ILE A 38 16.48 -8.83 -1.04
N TYR A 39 15.91 -8.93 0.17
CA TYR A 39 15.17 -7.84 0.80
C TYR A 39 15.46 -7.80 2.31
N TYR A 40 15.85 -6.65 2.85
CA TYR A 40 16.33 -6.53 4.24
C TYR A 40 17.41 -7.56 4.61
N LYS A 41 18.34 -7.84 3.68
CA LYS A 41 19.42 -8.84 3.78
C LYS A 41 18.92 -10.30 3.95
N GLN A 42 17.63 -10.54 3.77
CA GLN A 42 17.07 -11.88 3.70
C GLN A 42 17.05 -12.35 2.24
N ASP A 43 17.44 -13.58 2.01
CA ASP A 43 17.43 -14.21 0.68
C ASP A 43 16.07 -14.89 0.44
N TYR A 44 15.31 -14.34 -0.49
CA TYR A 44 14.02 -14.86 -0.94
C TYR A 44 14.09 -15.37 -2.38
N SER A 45 15.26 -15.71 -2.90
CA SER A 45 15.47 -16.06 -4.33
C SER A 45 14.63 -17.25 -4.79
N GLU A 46 14.27 -18.17 -3.89
CA GLU A 46 13.41 -19.32 -4.18
C GLU A 46 11.91 -18.97 -4.36
N GLY A 47 11.56 -17.72 -4.16
CA GLY A 47 10.19 -17.26 -4.21
C GLY A 47 9.45 -17.45 -2.87
N VAL A 48 9.32 -16.39 -2.09
CA VAL A 48 8.67 -16.41 -0.77
C VAL A 48 7.58 -15.38 -0.70
N ASP A 49 6.41 -15.77 -0.22
CA ASP A 49 5.29 -14.87 0.03
C ASP A 49 5.56 -14.02 1.29
N ILE A 50 6.08 -12.81 1.08
CA ILE A 50 6.40 -11.86 2.14
C ILE A 50 5.19 -11.07 2.66
N SER A 51 4.00 -11.30 2.13
CA SER A 51 2.78 -10.80 2.75
C SER A 51 2.45 -11.55 4.05
N LYS A 52 2.95 -12.78 4.21
CA LYS A 52 2.70 -13.62 5.39
C LYS A 52 3.67 -13.29 6.51
N TYR A 53 3.16 -12.94 7.68
CA TYR A 53 3.96 -12.57 8.84
C TYR A 53 5.03 -13.61 9.20
N LYS A 54 4.69 -14.90 9.13
CA LYS A 54 5.63 -16.00 9.39
C LYS A 54 6.89 -16.00 8.51
N ASN A 55 6.88 -15.30 7.39
CA ASN A 55 7.98 -15.19 6.44
C ASN A 55 8.79 -13.89 6.60
N ILE A 56 8.56 -13.13 7.67
CA ILE A 56 9.23 -11.86 7.95
C ILE A 56 10.10 -12.00 9.20
N PRO A 57 11.35 -12.52 9.09
CA PRO A 57 12.16 -12.83 10.27
C PRO A 57 12.85 -11.61 10.91
N VAL A 58 12.89 -10.47 10.24
CA VAL A 58 13.61 -9.27 10.68
C VAL A 58 12.72 -8.04 10.62
N PRO A 59 13.06 -6.94 11.33
CA PRO A 59 12.35 -5.68 11.22
C PRO A 59 12.25 -5.24 9.76
N THR A 60 11.02 -5.09 9.28
CA THR A 60 10.77 -4.88 7.85
C THR A 60 9.67 -3.86 7.64
N SER A 61 9.89 -2.93 6.72
CA SER A 61 8.87 -2.05 6.21
C SER A 61 8.50 -2.40 4.78
N TYR A 62 7.24 -2.22 4.47
CA TYR A 62 6.70 -2.24 3.12
C TYR A 62 6.16 -0.85 2.79
N MET A 63 6.90 -0.10 1.98
CA MET A 63 6.42 1.11 1.34
C MET A 63 5.91 0.69 -0.03
N ALA A 64 4.59 0.63 -0.21
CA ALA A 64 4.01 0.21 -1.48
C ALA A 64 4.34 1.21 -2.59
N ILE A 65 4.52 0.69 -3.80
CA ILE A 65 4.47 1.53 -4.99
C ILE A 65 3.12 2.24 -5.08
N LYS A 66 3.04 3.24 -5.97
CA LYS A 66 1.79 3.97 -6.22
C LYS A 66 0.64 3.00 -6.54
N SER A 67 -0.48 3.20 -5.85
CA SER A 67 -1.71 2.44 -6.03
C SER A 67 -2.89 3.39 -6.29
N SER A 68 -3.83 2.96 -7.11
CA SER A 68 -5.08 3.66 -7.39
C SER A 68 -6.23 3.26 -6.47
N TYR A 69 -5.96 2.48 -5.45
CA TYR A 69 -6.93 2.06 -4.44
C TYR A 69 -6.76 2.81 -3.13
N ASP A 70 -7.82 2.84 -2.33
CA ASP A 70 -7.90 3.64 -1.10
C ASP A 70 -7.55 2.88 0.18
N PHE A 71 -7.11 1.62 0.11
CA PHE A 71 -6.97 0.79 1.30
C PHE A 71 -5.59 0.13 1.44
N VAL A 72 -5.27 -0.23 2.66
CA VAL A 72 -4.21 -1.17 3.08
C VAL A 72 -4.66 -1.83 4.38
N GLY A 73 -4.22 -3.04 4.65
CA GLY A 73 -4.64 -3.70 5.88
C GLY A 73 -3.94 -5.01 6.14
N GLY A 74 -4.59 -5.82 6.95
CA GLY A 74 -4.18 -7.17 7.25
C GLY A 74 -5.34 -8.04 7.67
N TYR A 75 -5.11 -9.34 7.62
CA TYR A 75 -6.10 -10.36 7.90
C TYR A 75 -5.46 -11.57 8.58
N GLU A 76 -6.12 -12.09 9.58
CA GLU A 76 -5.73 -13.31 10.24
C GLU A 76 -6.67 -14.45 9.79
N GLU A 77 -6.09 -15.49 9.19
CA GLU A 77 -6.83 -16.55 8.48
C GLU A 77 -7.62 -17.47 9.40
N HIS A 78 -7.14 -17.76 10.64
CA HIS A 78 -7.81 -18.69 11.55
C HIS A 78 -9.02 -18.07 12.23
N ILE A 79 -8.91 -16.82 12.69
CA ILE A 79 -10.08 -16.13 13.27
C ILE A 79 -10.95 -15.47 12.21
N GLN A 80 -10.51 -15.50 10.95
CA GLN A 80 -11.20 -14.90 9.81
C GLN A 80 -11.57 -13.43 10.02
N ALA A 81 -10.66 -12.66 10.59
CA ALA A 81 -10.86 -11.24 10.89
C ALA A 81 -9.66 -10.41 10.47
N GLY A 82 -9.91 -9.17 10.13
CA GLY A 82 -8.89 -8.23 9.67
C GLY A 82 -9.21 -6.79 10.05
N LEU A 83 -8.24 -5.93 9.76
CA LEU A 83 -8.35 -4.48 9.87
C LEU A 83 -7.92 -3.86 8.55
N LEU A 84 -8.76 -2.99 7.98
CA LEU A 84 -8.40 -2.12 6.88
C LEU A 84 -8.21 -0.69 7.37
N HIS A 85 -7.20 -0.04 6.85
CA HIS A 85 -7.04 1.40 6.84
C HIS A 85 -7.48 1.91 5.48
N VAL A 86 -8.43 2.84 5.45
CA VAL A 86 -8.98 3.42 4.21
C VAL A 86 -8.77 4.93 4.22
N ALA A 87 -8.14 5.44 3.16
CA ALA A 87 -7.94 6.87 2.93
C ALA A 87 -7.89 7.14 1.42
N ASP A 88 -8.43 8.28 0.98
CA ASP A 88 -8.40 8.70 -0.42
C ASP A 88 -6.96 8.73 -0.95
N HIS A 89 -6.63 7.89 -1.92
CA HIS A 89 -5.29 7.76 -2.49
C HIS A 89 -4.81 9.03 -3.23
N GLN A 90 -5.70 9.94 -3.62
CA GLN A 90 -5.33 11.21 -4.24
C GLN A 90 -4.82 12.23 -3.21
N LEU A 91 -5.29 12.13 -1.97
CA LEU A 91 -4.86 12.99 -0.86
C LEU A 91 -3.80 12.31 0.00
N SER A 92 -3.90 10.99 0.17
CA SER A 92 -3.05 10.17 1.00
C SER A 92 -2.58 8.93 0.23
N PRO A 93 -1.67 9.10 -0.75
CA PRO A 93 -1.27 8.04 -1.66
C PRO A 93 -0.43 6.95 -0.99
N GLY A 94 0.34 7.28 0.04
CA GLY A 94 1.25 6.35 0.68
C GLY A 94 0.53 5.22 1.42
N LYS A 95 0.87 3.97 1.09
CA LYS A 95 0.41 2.77 1.78
C LYS A 95 1.61 2.05 2.32
N LYS A 96 1.66 1.92 3.64
CA LYS A 96 2.86 1.48 4.36
C LYS A 96 2.51 0.49 5.44
N GLN A 97 3.43 -0.41 5.67
CA GLN A 97 3.40 -1.33 6.78
C GLN A 97 4.78 -1.41 7.42
N TRP A 98 4.80 -1.53 8.73
CA TRP A 98 5.99 -1.86 9.50
C TRP A 98 5.71 -3.03 10.43
N THR A 99 6.71 -3.87 10.65
CA THR A 99 6.73 -4.90 11.70
C THR A 99 8.14 -5.11 12.21
N TRP A 100 8.28 -5.52 13.47
CA TRP A 100 9.55 -5.97 14.04
C TRP A 100 9.98 -7.35 13.53
N GLY A 101 9.07 -8.08 12.84
CA GLY A 101 9.30 -9.43 12.38
C GLY A 101 9.15 -10.49 13.47
N ASN A 102 9.17 -11.75 13.05
CA ASN A 102 8.92 -12.92 13.92
C ASN A 102 10.17 -13.61 14.45
N GLY A 103 11.36 -13.07 14.17
CA GLY A 103 12.60 -13.59 14.73
C GLY A 103 12.86 -13.10 16.15
N ASP A 104 13.92 -13.59 16.79
CA ASP A 104 14.25 -13.34 18.20
C ASP A 104 14.31 -11.85 18.54
N PHE A 105 14.83 -11.03 17.64
CA PHE A 105 14.89 -9.57 17.83
C PHE A 105 13.49 -8.95 17.87
N GLY A 106 12.60 -9.35 16.95
CA GLY A 106 11.21 -8.88 16.92
C GLY A 106 10.45 -9.31 18.18
N ILE A 107 10.57 -10.56 18.57
CA ILE A 107 9.94 -11.10 19.79
C ILE A 107 10.41 -10.34 21.04
N ALA A 108 11.70 -9.96 21.11
CA ALA A 108 12.23 -9.17 22.23
C ALA A 108 11.60 -7.77 22.28
N TRP A 109 11.39 -7.13 21.10
CA TRP A 109 10.73 -5.83 21.03
C TRP A 109 9.23 -5.91 21.33
N ASP A 110 8.55 -6.94 20.86
CA ASP A 110 7.12 -7.15 21.15
C ASP A 110 6.87 -7.21 22.65
N ARG A 111 7.71 -7.93 23.40
CA ARG A 111 7.63 -7.98 24.88
C ARG A 111 7.77 -6.62 25.56
N ASN A 112 8.53 -5.70 24.94
CA ASN A 112 8.74 -4.36 25.51
C ASN A 112 7.64 -3.37 25.12
N LEU A 113 6.94 -3.59 24.01
CA LEU A 113 6.01 -2.63 23.42
C LEU A 113 4.54 -2.99 23.60
N THR A 114 4.22 -4.28 23.66
CA THR A 114 2.83 -4.76 23.69
C THR A 114 2.50 -5.62 24.90
N ASP A 115 3.41 -5.71 25.88
CA ASP A 115 3.27 -6.55 27.07
C ASP A 115 2.91 -8.00 26.68
N GLU A 116 1.67 -8.44 26.95
CA GLU A 116 1.19 -9.79 26.66
C GLU A 116 0.38 -9.88 25.34
N ASP A 117 0.17 -8.76 24.64
CA ASP A 117 -0.64 -8.74 23.42
C ASP A 117 0.09 -9.31 22.19
N GLY A 118 1.41 -9.57 22.29
CA GLY A 118 2.22 -10.20 21.25
C GLY A 118 2.61 -9.26 20.11
N PRO A 119 2.97 -9.82 18.96
CA PRO A 119 3.43 -9.04 17.80
C PRO A 119 2.39 -8.05 17.30
N TYR A 120 2.87 -6.92 16.75
CA TYR A 120 2.00 -5.94 16.12
C TYR A 120 2.52 -5.53 14.75
N ILE A 121 1.61 -4.97 13.95
CA ILE A 121 1.90 -4.38 12.65
C ILE A 121 1.38 -2.95 12.64
N GLU A 122 2.22 -2.04 12.18
CA GLU A 122 1.84 -0.66 11.94
C GLU A 122 1.30 -0.52 10.51
N LEU A 123 0.05 -0.07 10.39
CA LEU A 123 -0.57 0.29 9.12
C LEU A 123 -0.59 1.82 9.01
N MET A 124 0.02 2.33 7.95
CA MET A 124 0.25 3.76 7.79
C MET A 124 -0.14 4.24 6.39
N THR A 125 -0.46 5.53 6.30
CA THR A 125 -0.59 6.23 5.03
C THR A 125 0.23 7.51 5.04
N GLY A 126 0.54 8.04 3.87
CA GLY A 126 1.23 9.32 3.71
C GLY A 126 0.38 10.30 2.91
N VAL A 127 0.27 11.54 3.39
CA VAL A 127 -0.57 12.59 2.79
C VAL A 127 0.14 13.34 1.68
N TYR A 128 1.46 13.35 1.70
CA TYR A 128 2.25 14.20 0.81
C TYR A 128 2.92 13.44 -0.32
N THR A 129 3.38 12.23 -0.02
CA THR A 129 4.18 11.42 -0.94
C THR A 129 3.79 9.95 -0.82
N ASP A 130 4.14 9.18 -1.82
CA ASP A 130 3.96 7.73 -1.80
C ASP A 130 4.86 7.08 -0.75
N ASN A 131 6.13 7.48 -0.70
CA ASN A 131 7.14 6.85 0.15
C ASN A 131 8.26 7.82 0.54
N GLN A 132 9.00 7.51 1.61
CA GLN A 132 10.31 8.05 1.84
C GLN A 132 11.29 7.55 0.76
N PRO A 133 12.33 8.33 0.38
CA PRO A 133 12.72 9.62 0.95
C PRO A 133 11.97 10.83 0.41
N ASP A 134 10.95 10.65 -0.39
CA ASP A 134 10.20 11.77 -0.95
C ASP A 134 9.39 12.48 0.13
N PHE A 135 9.24 13.77 0.01
CA PHE A 135 8.45 14.60 0.89
C PHE A 135 7.90 15.83 0.17
N THR A 136 6.91 16.46 0.77
CA THR A 136 6.21 17.63 0.23
C THR A 136 6.24 18.76 1.25
N TRP A 137 6.34 19.97 0.76
CA TRP A 137 6.22 21.17 1.57
C TRP A 137 4.78 21.50 1.89
N LEU A 138 4.57 21.97 3.10
CA LEU A 138 3.37 22.70 3.48
C LEU A 138 3.79 24.16 3.61
N GLN A 139 3.32 25.02 2.69
CA GLN A 139 3.69 26.42 2.67
C GLN A 139 3.06 27.15 3.86
N PRO A 140 3.60 28.33 4.28
CA PRO A 140 2.96 29.16 5.26
C PRO A 140 1.51 29.48 4.87
N TYR A 141 0.58 29.30 5.81
CA TYR A 141 -0.88 29.45 5.62
C TYR A 141 -1.54 28.40 4.71
N GLU A 142 -0.79 27.41 4.23
CA GLU A 142 -1.36 26.25 3.54
C GLU A 142 -1.92 25.25 4.57
N GLU A 143 -3.12 24.72 4.28
CA GLU A 143 -3.77 23.69 5.07
C GLU A 143 -4.09 22.47 4.21
N LYS A 144 -3.92 21.29 4.75
CA LYS A 144 -4.39 20.02 4.18
C LYS A 144 -5.27 19.29 5.17
N SER A 145 -6.45 18.89 4.72
CA SER A 145 -7.41 18.12 5.49
C SER A 145 -7.72 16.81 4.78
N TRP A 146 -7.73 15.72 5.51
CA TRP A 146 -8.11 14.41 4.98
C TRP A 146 -8.77 13.56 6.06
N LYS A 147 -9.39 12.45 5.63
CA LYS A 147 -10.00 11.49 6.54
C LYS A 147 -9.35 10.13 6.39
N GLN A 148 -9.16 9.46 7.52
CA GLN A 148 -8.71 8.09 7.62
C GLN A 148 -9.78 7.28 8.35
N TYR A 149 -10.01 6.06 7.88
CA TYR A 149 -10.96 5.14 8.49
C TYR A 149 -10.23 3.84 8.83
N PHE A 150 -10.46 3.32 10.03
CA PHE A 150 -10.00 2.02 10.46
C PHE A 150 -11.21 1.11 10.57
N LEU A 151 -11.29 0.09 9.74
CA LEU A 151 -12.46 -0.74 9.53
C LEU A 151 -12.15 -2.18 9.95
N PRO A 152 -12.59 -2.64 11.12
CA PRO A 152 -12.63 -4.06 11.43
C PRO A 152 -13.56 -4.77 10.46
N TYR A 153 -13.15 -5.94 9.95
CA TYR A 153 -13.96 -6.76 9.06
C TYR A 153 -13.72 -8.24 9.31
N SER A 154 -14.64 -9.07 8.85
CA SER A 154 -14.54 -10.52 8.99
C SER A 154 -14.96 -11.26 7.73
N GLU A 155 -14.45 -12.47 7.57
CA GLU A 155 -14.86 -13.46 6.58
C GLU A 155 -14.73 -13.04 5.10
N VAL A 156 -14.00 -11.97 4.80
CA VAL A 156 -13.78 -11.50 3.42
C VAL A 156 -12.49 -12.07 2.81
N GLY A 157 -11.50 -12.37 3.65
CA GLY A 157 -10.18 -12.84 3.18
C GLY A 157 -9.39 -11.74 2.47
N TYR A 158 -8.87 -12.06 1.28
CA TYR A 158 -8.05 -11.16 0.47
C TYR A 158 -8.91 -10.08 -0.22
N VAL A 159 -8.96 -8.92 0.38
CA VAL A 159 -9.73 -7.77 -0.12
C VAL A 159 -9.22 -7.32 -1.49
N LYS A 160 -10.13 -7.16 -2.43
CA LYS A 160 -9.81 -6.66 -3.79
C LYS A 160 -10.12 -5.17 -3.96
N ASN A 161 -11.13 -4.65 -3.27
CA ASN A 161 -11.39 -3.22 -3.18
C ASN A 161 -12.20 -2.88 -1.93
N ALA A 162 -12.03 -1.65 -1.43
CA ALA A 162 -12.74 -1.18 -0.25
C ALA A 162 -13.00 0.32 -0.29
N THR A 163 -14.11 0.72 0.33
CA THR A 163 -14.42 2.10 0.75
C THR A 163 -14.70 2.08 2.25
N LYS A 164 -15.01 3.23 2.83
CA LYS A 164 -15.43 3.30 4.25
C LYS A 164 -16.72 2.51 4.55
N ASP A 165 -17.53 2.23 3.54
CA ASP A 165 -18.86 1.62 3.70
C ASP A 165 -18.90 0.15 3.23
N PHE A 166 -18.04 -0.24 2.29
CA PHE A 166 -18.07 -1.56 1.66
C PHE A 166 -16.66 -2.14 1.47
N ILE A 167 -16.57 -3.46 1.60
CA ILE A 167 -15.38 -4.25 1.32
C ILE A 167 -15.81 -5.39 0.41
N LEU A 168 -15.05 -5.68 -0.63
CA LEU A 168 -15.34 -6.79 -1.53
C LEU A 168 -14.14 -7.67 -1.83
N ASN A 169 -14.43 -8.94 -2.07
CA ASN A 169 -13.52 -9.91 -2.66
C ASN A 169 -14.17 -10.60 -3.87
N LEU A 170 -13.36 -10.84 -4.88
CA LEU A 170 -13.68 -11.64 -6.05
C LEU A 170 -12.48 -12.53 -6.37
N ASP A 171 -12.59 -13.81 -6.08
CA ASP A 171 -11.60 -14.82 -6.44
C ASP A 171 -12.17 -15.77 -7.49
N VAL A 172 -11.28 -16.35 -8.30
CA VAL A 172 -11.66 -17.32 -9.32
C VAL A 172 -10.80 -18.55 -9.19
N ALA A 173 -11.44 -19.69 -9.01
CA ALA A 173 -10.79 -21.00 -8.98
C ALA A 173 -11.72 -22.04 -9.63
N ASP A 174 -11.17 -22.99 -10.36
CA ASP A 174 -11.91 -24.14 -10.93
C ASP A 174 -13.20 -23.76 -11.67
N ASN A 175 -13.14 -22.74 -12.53
CA ASN A 175 -14.29 -22.17 -13.25
C ASN A 175 -15.41 -21.64 -12.36
N THR A 176 -15.10 -21.28 -11.13
CA THR A 176 -16.04 -20.71 -10.16
C THR A 176 -15.55 -19.34 -9.71
N ALA A 177 -16.41 -18.33 -9.80
CA ALA A 177 -16.20 -17.02 -9.18
C ALA A 177 -16.76 -17.04 -7.77
N TYR A 178 -15.92 -16.74 -6.80
CA TYR A 178 -16.27 -16.59 -5.39
C TYR A 178 -16.43 -15.11 -5.08
N ILE A 179 -17.64 -14.72 -4.74
CA ILE A 179 -17.99 -13.33 -4.45
C ILE A 179 -18.24 -13.19 -2.96
N ILE A 180 -17.57 -12.25 -2.31
CA ILE A 180 -17.83 -11.85 -0.93
C ILE A 180 -17.99 -10.34 -0.88
N VAL A 181 -19.06 -9.87 -0.24
CA VAL A 181 -19.32 -8.44 -0.02
C VAL A 181 -19.70 -8.22 1.44
N TYR A 182 -18.95 -7.34 2.07
CA TYR A 182 -19.14 -6.92 3.46
C TYR A 182 -19.52 -5.42 3.49
N ALA A 183 -20.40 -5.05 4.42
CA ALA A 183 -20.72 -3.65 4.68
C ALA A 183 -20.39 -3.29 6.14
N THR A 184 -19.81 -2.12 6.36
CA THR A 184 -19.42 -1.64 7.69
C THR A 184 -20.59 -1.17 8.55
N GLY A 185 -21.78 -1.09 7.99
CA GLY A 185 -23.05 -0.79 8.63
C GLY A 185 -24.22 -1.35 7.81
N LYS A 186 -25.43 -1.21 8.32
CA LYS A 186 -26.62 -1.69 7.60
C LYS A 186 -26.84 -0.89 6.31
N GLN A 187 -26.89 -1.59 5.18
CA GLN A 187 -27.12 -1.06 3.84
C GLN A 187 -28.24 -1.84 3.16
N GLU A 188 -29.31 -1.16 2.77
CA GLU A 188 -30.50 -1.81 2.20
C GLU A 188 -30.55 -1.63 0.67
N ASN A 189 -31.14 -2.61 -0.01
CA ASN A 189 -31.35 -2.59 -1.45
C ASN A 189 -30.06 -2.41 -2.28
N ILE A 190 -28.97 -3.03 -1.82
CA ILE A 190 -27.72 -3.04 -2.56
C ILE A 190 -27.80 -4.06 -3.67
N LYS A 191 -27.61 -3.62 -4.92
CA LYS A 191 -27.47 -4.49 -6.08
C LYS A 191 -26.02 -4.91 -6.22
N ILE A 192 -25.77 -6.21 -6.16
CA ILE A 192 -24.48 -6.86 -6.45
C ILE A 192 -24.59 -7.41 -7.87
N GLU A 193 -23.65 -7.06 -8.74
CA GLU A 193 -23.68 -7.46 -10.15
C GLU A 193 -22.30 -7.93 -10.61
N LEU A 194 -22.24 -9.13 -11.17
CA LEU A 194 -21.07 -9.67 -11.87
C LEU A 194 -21.34 -9.67 -13.37
N LYS A 195 -20.47 -8.99 -14.13
CA LYS A 195 -20.50 -8.96 -15.60
C LYS A 195 -19.18 -9.44 -16.18
N ASP A 196 -19.23 -9.89 -17.43
CA ASP A 196 -18.03 -9.99 -18.24
C ASP A 196 -17.68 -8.64 -18.91
N ILE A 197 -16.51 -8.55 -19.55
CA ILE A 197 -16.05 -7.34 -20.25
C ILE A 197 -16.90 -6.96 -21.47
N THR A 198 -17.77 -7.86 -21.97
CA THR A 198 -18.72 -7.58 -23.07
C THR A 198 -19.98 -6.90 -22.56
N GLY A 199 -20.16 -6.85 -21.24
CA GLY A 199 -21.35 -6.32 -20.57
C GLY A 199 -22.43 -7.36 -20.28
N LYS A 200 -22.20 -8.64 -20.59
CA LYS A 200 -23.13 -9.73 -20.28
C LYS A 200 -23.18 -9.92 -18.76
N VAL A 201 -24.38 -9.88 -18.19
CA VAL A 201 -24.62 -10.18 -16.79
C VAL A 201 -24.51 -11.68 -16.55
N LEU A 202 -23.60 -12.08 -15.69
CA LEU A 202 -23.38 -13.45 -15.26
C LEU A 202 -24.14 -13.75 -13.96
N PHE A 203 -24.28 -12.73 -13.12
CA PHE A 203 -25.01 -12.79 -11.87
C PHE A 203 -25.47 -11.39 -11.45
N ASP A 204 -26.66 -11.30 -10.87
CA ASP A 204 -27.11 -10.13 -10.14
C ASP A 204 -28.04 -10.49 -8.98
N LYS A 205 -28.00 -9.71 -7.92
CA LYS A 205 -28.86 -9.84 -6.75
C LYS A 205 -29.00 -8.54 -6.00
N ILE A 206 -30.21 -8.22 -5.56
CA ILE A 206 -30.47 -7.14 -4.62
C ILE A 206 -30.60 -7.75 -3.21
N THR A 207 -29.90 -7.17 -2.25
CA THR A 207 -29.86 -7.67 -0.87
C THR A 207 -29.64 -6.54 0.13
N THR A 208 -29.84 -6.85 1.40
CA THR A 208 -29.43 -6.01 2.54
C THR A 208 -28.13 -6.57 3.10
N LEU A 209 -27.17 -5.69 3.35
CA LEU A 209 -25.85 -6.01 3.92
C LEU A 209 -25.72 -5.37 5.29
N SER A 210 -24.97 -6.01 6.16
CA SER A 210 -24.51 -5.45 7.45
C SER A 210 -23.26 -6.20 7.91
N PRO A 211 -22.58 -5.77 8.97
CA PRO A 211 -21.47 -6.53 9.55
C PRO A 211 -21.83 -7.99 9.92
N GLU A 212 -23.08 -8.23 10.31
CA GLU A 212 -23.60 -9.56 10.68
C GLU A 212 -24.20 -10.31 9.49
N ASN A 213 -24.46 -9.63 8.37
CA ASN A 213 -25.09 -10.20 7.18
C ASN A 213 -24.20 -9.99 5.96
N ILE A 214 -23.15 -10.80 5.88
CA ILE A 214 -22.17 -10.79 4.81
C ILE A 214 -22.73 -11.54 3.60
N PHE A 215 -22.64 -10.94 2.42
CA PHE A 215 -23.04 -11.63 1.20
C PHE A 215 -21.92 -12.54 0.71
N LYS A 216 -22.24 -13.82 0.47
CA LYS A 216 -21.34 -14.81 -0.14
C LYS A 216 -22.07 -15.54 -1.26
N SER A 217 -21.39 -15.73 -2.39
CA SER A 217 -21.95 -16.50 -3.52
C SER A 217 -20.85 -17.16 -4.33
N GLN A 218 -21.20 -18.27 -4.95
CA GLN A 218 -20.36 -19.03 -5.88
C GLN A 218 -21.09 -19.10 -7.22
N ILE A 219 -20.42 -18.66 -8.27
CA ILE A 219 -21.00 -18.56 -9.63
C ILE A 219 -20.16 -19.37 -10.60
N ASN A 220 -20.76 -20.32 -11.28
CA ASN A 220 -20.08 -21.04 -12.35
C ASN A 220 -19.84 -20.07 -13.53
N ILE A 221 -18.58 -19.90 -13.93
CA ILE A 221 -18.13 -18.98 -14.97
C ILE A 221 -17.41 -19.73 -16.09
N THR A 222 -18.08 -20.66 -16.71
CA THR A 222 -17.48 -21.49 -17.77
C THR A 222 -16.68 -20.68 -18.78
N LYS A 223 -15.33 -20.84 -18.78
CA LYS A 223 -14.34 -20.23 -19.71
C LYS A 223 -14.04 -18.74 -19.54
N GLU A 224 -14.57 -18.07 -18.52
CA GLU A 224 -14.18 -16.67 -18.28
C GLU A 224 -12.86 -16.62 -17.50
N LEU A 225 -11.97 -15.71 -17.92
CA LEU A 225 -10.73 -15.40 -17.19
C LEU A 225 -11.03 -14.36 -16.11
N PRO A 226 -10.30 -14.36 -14.97
CA PRO A 226 -10.51 -13.40 -13.91
C PRO A 226 -10.52 -11.93 -14.36
N GLU A 227 -9.60 -11.56 -15.28
CA GLU A 227 -9.48 -10.22 -15.84
C GLU A 227 -10.65 -9.81 -16.75
N ASN A 228 -11.50 -10.75 -17.12
CA ASN A 228 -12.70 -10.48 -17.89
C ASN A 228 -13.92 -10.22 -17.01
N LEU A 229 -13.79 -10.40 -15.70
CA LEU A 229 -14.90 -10.24 -14.76
C LEU A 229 -14.89 -8.86 -14.12
N ILE A 230 -16.10 -8.31 -13.95
CA ILE A 230 -16.33 -7.02 -13.31
C ILE A 230 -17.39 -7.21 -12.23
N LEU A 231 -16.99 -7.08 -10.98
CA LEU A 231 -17.90 -7.06 -9.82
C LEU A 231 -18.21 -5.62 -9.47
N SER A 232 -19.50 -5.28 -9.38
CA SER A 232 -19.96 -3.93 -9.10
C SER A 232 -21.08 -3.92 -8.06
N LEU A 233 -21.07 -2.92 -7.19
CA LEU A 233 -22.13 -2.65 -6.21
C LEU A 233 -22.83 -1.35 -6.58
N TYR A 234 -24.15 -1.37 -6.52
CA TYR A 234 -24.98 -0.18 -6.80
C TYR A 234 -26.00 0.05 -5.69
N ASP A 235 -26.33 1.31 -5.45
CA ASP A 235 -27.46 1.65 -4.61
C ASP A 235 -28.82 1.47 -5.34
N ASN A 236 -29.91 1.74 -4.64
CA ASN A 236 -31.27 1.65 -5.17
C ASN A 236 -31.58 2.65 -6.31
N ASN A 237 -30.75 3.66 -6.49
CA ASN A 237 -30.86 4.65 -7.56
C ASN A 237 -29.98 4.31 -8.77
N GLY A 238 -29.25 3.18 -8.71
CA GLY A 238 -28.31 2.77 -9.74
C GLY A 238 -26.96 3.49 -9.70
N LYS A 239 -26.65 4.22 -8.63
CA LYS A 239 -25.33 4.82 -8.43
C LYS A 239 -24.31 3.76 -8.08
N LEU A 240 -23.18 3.76 -8.79
CA LEU A 240 -22.05 2.88 -8.49
C LEU A 240 -21.44 3.25 -7.12
N LEU A 241 -21.34 2.27 -6.23
CA LEU A 241 -20.79 2.41 -4.88
C LEU A 241 -19.36 1.87 -4.79
N LEU A 242 -19.12 0.71 -5.40
CA LEU A 242 -17.81 0.06 -5.40
C LEU A 242 -17.70 -0.86 -6.61
N LYS A 243 -16.50 -1.00 -7.17
CA LYS A 243 -16.24 -1.83 -8.34
C LYS A 243 -14.86 -2.46 -8.25
N TYR A 244 -14.76 -3.70 -8.69
CA TYR A 244 -13.47 -4.36 -8.90
C TYR A 244 -13.45 -5.07 -10.25
N LYS A 245 -12.32 -4.97 -10.90
CA LYS A 245 -11.93 -5.73 -12.09
C LYS A 245 -10.48 -6.12 -11.92
N ALA A 246 -10.17 -7.41 -12.05
CA ALA A 246 -8.79 -7.85 -12.03
C ALA A 246 -8.01 -7.28 -13.23
N ASP A 247 -6.77 -6.87 -12.98
CA ASP A 247 -5.84 -6.57 -14.07
C ASP A 247 -5.46 -7.86 -14.81
N LYS A 248 -5.04 -7.71 -16.06
CA LYS A 248 -4.43 -8.82 -16.76
C LYS A 248 -3.14 -9.22 -16.05
N PRO A 249 -2.87 -10.53 -15.91
CA PRO A 249 -1.60 -10.99 -15.40
C PRO A 249 -0.45 -10.42 -16.23
N GLU A 250 0.37 -9.59 -15.64
CA GLU A 250 1.52 -8.97 -16.27
C GLU A 250 2.69 -8.99 -15.28
N ILE A 251 3.86 -9.38 -15.76
CA ILE A 251 5.09 -9.25 -14.98
C ILE A 251 5.52 -7.79 -15.07
N LYS A 252 5.20 -7.01 -14.07
CA LYS A 252 5.64 -5.62 -13.96
C LYS A 252 7.08 -5.59 -13.40
N PRO A 253 7.98 -4.80 -14.00
CA PRO A 253 9.34 -4.68 -13.47
C PRO A 253 9.31 -4.02 -12.10
N THR A 254 10.19 -4.48 -11.21
CA THR A 254 10.43 -3.76 -9.95
C THR A 254 11.06 -2.40 -10.26
N PRO A 255 10.64 -1.34 -9.56
CA PRO A 255 11.28 -0.04 -9.68
C PRO A 255 12.77 -0.09 -9.27
N ASP A 256 13.58 0.79 -9.83
CA ASP A 256 14.96 0.94 -9.42
C ASP A 256 15.07 1.36 -7.95
N ALA A 257 16.05 0.81 -7.25
CA ALA A 257 16.44 1.30 -5.94
C ALA A 257 16.95 2.74 -6.02
N ALA A 258 16.82 3.50 -4.93
CA ALA A 258 17.40 4.83 -4.84
C ALA A 258 18.93 4.76 -4.97
N LYS A 259 19.50 5.67 -5.73
CA LYS A 259 20.95 5.80 -5.89
C LYS A 259 21.46 6.91 -4.98
N ALA A 260 22.61 6.69 -4.38
CA ALA A 260 23.28 7.74 -3.62
C ALA A 260 23.51 8.98 -4.49
N ALA A 261 23.46 10.16 -3.88
CA ALA A 261 23.77 11.39 -4.58
C ALA A 261 25.19 11.32 -5.17
N LYS A 262 25.34 11.75 -6.43
CA LYS A 262 26.65 11.90 -7.07
C LYS A 262 27.45 12.97 -6.34
N GLN A 263 28.78 12.89 -6.42
CA GLN A 263 29.62 13.98 -5.93
C GLN A 263 29.30 15.27 -6.69
N PRO A 264 29.39 16.45 -6.06
CA PRO A 264 29.03 17.72 -6.70
C PRO A 264 29.66 17.93 -8.08
N LYS A 265 30.94 17.61 -8.21
CA LYS A 265 31.68 17.76 -9.48
C LYS A 265 31.23 16.83 -10.60
N GLU A 266 30.58 15.74 -10.26
CA GLU A 266 30.05 14.76 -11.22
C GLU A 266 28.66 15.15 -11.76
N ILE A 267 28.01 16.15 -11.17
CA ILE A 267 26.70 16.64 -11.59
C ILE A 267 26.92 17.72 -12.67
N ALA A 268 26.35 17.50 -13.85
CA ALA A 268 26.60 18.37 -14.98
C ALA A 268 25.86 19.70 -14.92
N SER A 269 24.62 19.74 -14.43
CA SER A 269 23.79 20.94 -14.47
C SER A 269 23.69 21.63 -13.11
N ILE A 270 23.62 22.96 -13.13
CA ILE A 270 23.40 23.79 -11.94
C ILE A 270 22.05 23.49 -11.30
N GLU A 271 21.02 23.30 -12.11
CA GLU A 271 19.70 22.89 -11.65
C GLU A 271 19.77 21.62 -10.82
N GLN A 272 20.46 20.59 -11.31
CA GLN A 272 20.59 19.33 -10.59
C GLN A 272 21.44 19.48 -9.32
N LEU A 273 22.45 20.34 -9.33
CA LEU A 273 23.22 20.68 -8.13
C LEU A 273 22.34 21.32 -7.07
N PHE A 274 21.55 22.33 -7.46
CA PHE A 274 20.61 22.98 -6.55
C PHE A 274 19.58 21.98 -5.98
N LEU A 275 18.92 21.17 -6.85
CA LEU A 275 17.91 20.20 -6.43
C LEU A 275 18.49 19.12 -5.52
N THR A 276 19.74 18.68 -5.78
CA THR A 276 20.40 17.69 -4.93
C THR A 276 20.75 18.29 -3.57
N GLY A 277 21.32 19.50 -3.54
CA GLY A 277 21.59 20.22 -2.29
C GLY A 277 20.33 20.42 -1.47
N LEU A 278 19.26 20.92 -2.09
CA LEU A 278 17.96 21.12 -1.45
C LEU A 278 17.38 19.82 -0.87
N HIS A 279 17.45 18.72 -1.61
CA HIS A 279 17.01 17.42 -1.13
C HIS A 279 17.78 16.96 0.10
N LEU A 280 19.12 17.05 0.07
CA LEU A 280 19.98 16.67 1.20
C LEU A 280 19.75 17.54 2.44
N GLU A 281 19.52 18.83 2.25
CA GLU A 281 19.19 19.78 3.32
C GLU A 281 17.85 19.42 3.96
N GLN A 282 16.82 19.21 3.15
CA GLN A 282 15.48 18.83 3.60
C GLN A 282 15.50 17.51 4.36
N TYR A 283 16.30 16.57 3.89
CA TYR A 283 16.43 15.25 4.50
C TYR A 283 17.34 15.25 5.73
N ARG A 284 18.05 16.33 5.98
CA ARG A 284 19.10 16.43 7.04
C ARG A 284 20.06 15.25 6.95
N HIS A 285 20.60 15.03 5.76
CA HIS A 285 21.41 13.87 5.48
C HIS A 285 22.70 13.88 6.30
N ALA A 286 22.96 12.81 7.08
CA ALA A 286 24.08 12.76 8.01
C ALA A 286 25.47 12.69 7.33
N THR A 287 25.53 12.24 6.07
CA THR A 287 26.79 11.93 5.39
C THR A 287 27.12 12.93 4.27
N TYR A 288 26.12 13.45 3.57
CA TYR A 288 26.29 14.38 2.46
C TYR A 288 25.94 15.78 2.93
N ASP A 289 26.90 16.70 2.76
CA ASP A 289 26.70 18.10 3.08
C ASP A 289 26.05 18.83 1.90
N PRO A 290 24.83 19.37 2.05
CA PRO A 290 24.15 20.14 1.01
C PRO A 290 24.95 21.36 0.54
N MET A 291 25.70 21.97 1.45
CA MET A 291 26.53 23.15 1.17
C MET A 291 27.54 22.90 0.03
N ALA A 292 28.11 21.69 -0.02
CA ALA A 292 29.06 21.33 -1.07
C ALA A 292 28.44 21.40 -2.49
N TYR A 293 27.16 21.12 -2.61
CA TYR A 293 26.43 21.18 -3.89
C TYR A 293 26.07 22.62 -4.28
N TYR A 294 25.65 23.43 -3.32
CA TYR A 294 25.39 24.85 -3.56
C TYR A 294 26.66 25.62 -3.95
N MET A 295 27.77 25.36 -3.26
CA MET A 295 29.04 25.99 -3.56
C MET A 295 29.56 25.58 -4.93
N GLU A 296 29.48 24.32 -5.32
CA GLU A 296 29.85 23.89 -6.68
C GLU A 296 28.97 24.56 -7.75
N ALA A 297 27.70 24.75 -7.48
CA ALA A 297 26.82 25.50 -8.38
C ALA A 297 27.26 26.95 -8.52
N LEU A 298 27.63 27.62 -7.43
CA LEU A 298 28.07 29.01 -7.41
C LEU A 298 29.49 29.20 -8.00
N GLU A 299 30.35 28.18 -7.95
CA GLU A 299 31.61 28.21 -8.69
C GLU A 299 31.39 28.32 -10.20
N ARG A 300 30.33 27.63 -10.71
CA ARG A 300 30.01 27.64 -12.14
C ARG A 300 29.14 28.82 -12.57
N GLU A 301 28.19 29.20 -11.70
CA GLU A 301 27.26 30.30 -11.93
C GLU A 301 27.10 31.14 -10.66
N PRO A 302 28.00 32.14 -10.44
CA PRO A 302 27.98 32.98 -9.24
C PRO A 302 26.66 33.75 -9.04
N GLY A 303 25.90 33.95 -10.12
CA GLY A 303 24.63 34.67 -10.10
C GLY A 303 23.39 33.82 -9.80
N ASP A 304 23.53 32.51 -9.53
CA ASP A 304 22.34 31.66 -9.20
C ASP A 304 21.73 32.11 -7.88
N ILE A 305 20.55 32.73 -7.96
CA ILE A 305 19.84 33.34 -6.82
C ILE A 305 19.47 32.30 -5.79
N ARG A 306 19.08 31.09 -6.20
CA ARG A 306 18.62 30.02 -5.32
C ARG A 306 19.77 29.49 -4.47
N CYS A 307 20.91 29.21 -5.11
CA CYS A 307 22.11 28.76 -4.42
C CYS A 307 22.68 29.84 -3.49
N ASN A 308 22.67 31.12 -3.92
CA ASN A 308 23.08 32.23 -3.04
C ASN A 308 22.17 32.34 -1.81
N ASN A 309 20.86 32.20 -1.98
CA ASN A 309 19.92 32.19 -0.86
C ASN A 309 20.17 31.01 0.07
N ALA A 310 20.34 29.80 -0.47
CA ALA A 310 20.57 28.59 0.31
C ALA A 310 21.88 28.63 1.11
N VAL A 311 22.94 29.25 0.57
CA VAL A 311 24.19 29.44 1.29
C VAL A 311 24.13 30.55 2.34
N GLY A 312 23.25 31.53 2.14
CA GLY A 312 23.06 32.66 3.07
C GLY A 312 22.14 32.39 4.26
N LEU A 313 21.38 31.29 4.24
CA LEU A 313 20.51 30.88 5.32
C LEU A 313 21.23 30.02 6.35
#